data_d34b211c50e0ba4ae7564bd1f31fef51
#
_entry.id   d34b211c50e0ba4ae7564bd1f31fef51
#
_cell.length_a   1.000
_cell.length_b   1.000
_cell.length_c   1.000
_cell.angle_alpha   90.00
_cell.angle_beta   90.00
_cell.angle_gamma   90.00
#
_symmetry.space_group_name_H-M   'P 1'
#
loop_
_entity.id
_entity.type
_entity.pdbx_description
1 polymer ?
#
loop_
_entity_poly.entity_id
_entity_poly.type
_entity_poly.pdbx_seq_one_letter_code
_entity_poly.pdbx_strand_id
1 'polypeptide(L)'
;MMKKKVLALVAAAACVSSFAFATPQTQFEQGQWQIDLGAWNPKAEADSSNWYGGSGDVSSDSKWNFQGGLSYAFTDKLALQYNYYGLKTDYKGERATDGDEHEVNLVYGLNKNFAVFAGWNRINNDLGAWSDTNNVAQIGLIAKAPLAKNFDIYAKGALGTKNTSMWEAGLGYSITPDLDISAGYRYLNTKLADKGDMSGLKDDANISYKGFIAGLSYRFGGGHKEAPVEEAPAPVYEAPAPAPVEAPHVYNDYYLDSIHFGFDEDQPLASEQGKLDNFVSVAKANPTEQFKLTGNTDSKGSDAYNTDLSKRRVDNVAQYAVNNGVPASQMILDYKSFHDPVSSNDTDQGRADNRRVDIWEHK
;
A
#
# COMPACT_ATOMS: atom_id res chain seq x y z
N MET A 1 6.93 -1.87 -32.26
CA MET A 1 5.59 -1.39 -31.87
C MET A 1 5.04 -2.02 -30.57
N MET A 2 5.90 -2.52 -29.67
CA MET A 2 5.52 -3.17 -28.40
C MET A 2 5.75 -2.34 -27.12
N LYS A 3 6.35 -1.16 -27.21
CA LYS A 3 6.73 -0.34 -26.03
C LYS A 3 5.60 0.56 -25.48
N LYS A 4 4.45 0.67 -26.13
CA LYS A 4 3.34 1.57 -25.69
C LYS A 4 2.17 0.86 -24.99
N LYS A 5 2.13 -0.47 -24.94
CA LYS A 5 1.01 -1.22 -24.32
C LYS A 5 1.23 -1.58 -22.85
N VAL A 6 2.46 -1.49 -22.32
CA VAL A 6 2.77 -1.82 -20.92
C VAL A 6 2.45 -0.66 -19.97
N LEU A 7 2.48 0.58 -20.48
CA LEU A 7 2.21 1.77 -19.65
C LEU A 7 0.71 2.01 -19.37
N ALA A 8 -0.18 1.41 -20.15
CA ALA A 8 -1.63 1.61 -20.01
C ALA A 8 -2.29 0.71 -18.95
N LEU A 9 -1.61 -0.35 -18.51
CA LEU A 9 -2.15 -1.27 -17.50
C LEU A 9 -1.98 -0.77 -16.05
N VAL A 10 -1.05 0.16 -15.83
CA VAL A 10 -0.75 0.70 -14.48
C VAL A 10 -1.73 1.82 -14.08
N ALA A 11 -2.38 2.46 -15.04
CA ALA A 11 -3.26 3.61 -14.77
C ALA A 11 -4.71 3.24 -14.40
N ALA A 12 -5.17 2.00 -14.62
CA ALA A 12 -6.55 1.59 -14.39
C ALA A 12 -6.82 0.98 -13.00
N ALA A 13 -5.78 0.76 -12.17
CA ALA A 13 -5.90 0.11 -10.87
C ALA A 13 -6.11 1.07 -9.68
N ALA A 14 -6.36 2.35 -9.93
CA ALA A 14 -6.35 3.39 -8.89
C ALA A 14 -7.66 3.53 -8.08
N CYS A 15 -8.68 2.70 -8.29
CA CYS A 15 -10.01 2.92 -7.73
C CYS A 15 -10.59 1.79 -6.89
N VAL A 16 -9.78 0.96 -6.24
CA VAL A 16 -10.32 0.00 -5.26
C VAL A 16 -9.70 0.29 -3.91
N SER A 17 -10.44 1.02 -3.09
CA SER A 17 -10.17 1.16 -1.67
C SER A 17 -10.59 -0.13 -0.98
N SER A 18 -9.64 -0.96 -0.62
CA SER A 18 -9.84 -1.93 0.45
C SER A 18 -8.49 -2.53 0.86
N PHE A 19 -8.28 -2.52 2.11
CA PHE A 19 -7.19 -3.01 2.93
C PHE A 19 -6.88 -4.49 2.68
N ALA A 20 -6.08 -4.78 1.68
CA ALA A 20 -5.45 -6.05 1.53
C ALA A 20 -3.96 -5.79 1.31
N PHE A 21 -3.13 -6.16 2.24
CA PHE A 21 -1.69 -5.94 2.20
C PHE A 21 -0.97 -7.29 2.12
N ALA A 22 -1.07 -7.95 0.97
CA ALA A 22 -0.22 -9.09 0.70
C ALA A 22 1.17 -8.59 0.30
N THR A 23 2.26 -9.10 0.97
CA THR A 23 3.66 -8.93 0.53
C THR A 23 4.31 -7.58 0.81
N PRO A 24 5.50 -7.21 0.29
CA PRO A 24 6.30 -6.13 0.85
C PRO A 24 5.47 -4.90 1.18
N GLN A 25 5.47 -4.49 2.44
CA GLN A 25 4.60 -3.40 2.89
C GLN A 25 5.08 -2.06 2.36
N THR A 26 4.12 -1.21 1.98
CA THR A 26 4.32 0.20 1.63
C THR A 26 3.67 1.15 2.64
N GLN A 27 2.83 0.62 3.52
CA GLN A 27 2.21 1.29 4.66
C GLN A 27 2.36 0.41 5.89
N PHE A 28 2.42 1.03 7.06
CA PHE A 28 2.64 0.37 8.33
C PHE A 28 1.60 0.85 9.35
N GLU A 29 1.50 0.16 10.48
CA GLU A 29 0.80 0.63 11.66
C GLU A 29 1.80 0.74 12.81
N GLN A 30 1.83 1.86 13.50
CA GLN A 30 2.78 2.06 14.61
C GLN A 30 2.65 0.95 15.65
N GLY A 31 3.78 0.32 16.02
CA GLY A 31 3.84 -0.79 16.96
C GLY A 31 3.54 -2.16 16.35
N GLN A 32 3.25 -2.24 15.06
CA GLN A 32 2.99 -3.50 14.35
C GLN A 32 4.29 -4.28 14.12
N TRP A 33 4.20 -5.57 14.35
CA TRP A 33 5.19 -6.58 13.95
C TRP A 33 4.71 -7.35 12.73
N GLN A 34 5.62 -7.78 11.88
CA GLN A 34 5.35 -8.75 10.83
C GLN A 34 6.40 -9.85 10.86
N ILE A 35 5.95 -11.09 10.75
CA ILE A 35 6.79 -12.26 10.55
C ILE A 35 6.52 -12.78 9.14
N ASP A 36 7.61 -13.00 8.37
CA ASP A 36 7.58 -13.59 7.05
C ASP A 36 8.22 -14.98 7.10
N LEU A 37 7.54 -15.97 6.56
CA LEU A 37 8.02 -17.35 6.43
C LEU A 37 7.80 -17.84 5.01
N GLY A 38 8.78 -18.50 4.43
CA GLY A 38 8.62 -18.97 3.06
C GLY A 38 9.78 -19.81 2.55
N ALA A 39 9.77 -20.01 1.26
CA ALA A 39 10.80 -20.73 0.56
C ALA A 39 11.17 -20.03 -0.75
N TRP A 40 12.45 -20.08 -1.07
CA TRP A 40 13.02 -19.63 -2.33
C TRP A 40 13.70 -20.78 -3.03
N ASN A 41 13.56 -20.87 -4.36
CA ASN A 41 14.16 -21.93 -5.19
C ASN A 41 15.22 -21.35 -6.14
N PRO A 42 16.36 -20.87 -5.63
CA PRO A 42 17.38 -20.26 -6.45
C PRO A 42 18.12 -21.28 -7.31
N LYS A 43 18.54 -20.83 -8.49
CA LYS A 43 19.56 -21.37 -9.34
C LYS A 43 20.72 -20.39 -9.38
N ALA A 44 21.94 -20.83 -9.14
CA ALA A 44 23.13 -20.00 -9.24
C ALA A 44 23.69 -20.04 -10.66
N GLU A 45 24.11 -18.89 -11.17
CA GLU A 45 24.77 -18.77 -12.47
C GLU A 45 25.98 -17.84 -12.36
N ALA A 46 27.11 -18.26 -12.92
CA ALA A 46 28.31 -17.49 -13.07
C ALA A 46 28.77 -17.51 -14.54
N ASP A 47 28.94 -16.34 -15.13
CA ASP A 47 29.30 -16.14 -16.55
C ASP A 47 30.75 -16.56 -16.80
N SER A 48 31.04 -17.12 -17.96
CA SER A 48 32.40 -17.43 -18.41
C SER A 48 33.32 -16.22 -18.46
N SER A 49 32.77 -15.02 -18.56
CA SER A 49 33.52 -13.76 -18.49
C SER A 49 34.20 -13.53 -17.13
N ASN A 50 33.80 -14.24 -16.10
CA ASN A 50 34.36 -14.14 -14.73
C ASN A 50 35.81 -14.68 -14.64
N TRP A 51 36.23 -15.52 -15.57
CA TRP A 51 37.56 -16.19 -15.57
C TRP A 51 38.48 -15.75 -16.71
N TYR A 52 39.78 -15.65 -16.41
CA TYR A 52 40.78 -15.52 -17.43
C TYR A 52 40.91 -16.86 -18.19
N GLY A 53 40.63 -16.84 -19.50
CA GLY A 53 40.62 -18.03 -20.32
C GLY A 53 39.46 -18.97 -20.13
N GLY A 54 38.41 -18.52 -19.43
CA GLY A 54 37.17 -19.27 -19.19
C GLY A 54 36.43 -19.60 -20.49
N SER A 55 35.84 -20.77 -20.52
CA SER A 55 35.00 -21.23 -21.63
C SER A 55 33.69 -21.81 -21.11
N GLY A 56 32.62 -21.07 -21.31
CA GLY A 56 31.26 -21.50 -20.94
C GLY A 56 30.79 -21.01 -19.58
N ASP A 57 29.52 -20.72 -19.50
CA ASP A 57 28.83 -20.31 -18.27
C ASP A 57 28.67 -21.53 -17.36
N VAL A 58 28.77 -21.30 -16.07
CA VAL A 58 28.52 -22.30 -15.03
C VAL A 58 27.15 -22.05 -14.40
N SER A 59 26.35 -23.10 -14.32
CA SER A 59 24.97 -22.98 -13.84
C SER A 59 24.66 -24.19 -12.98
N SER A 60 24.10 -23.97 -11.78
CA SER A 60 23.65 -25.01 -10.85
C SER A 60 22.25 -25.51 -11.21
N ASP A 61 21.84 -26.59 -10.56
CA ASP A 61 20.43 -26.95 -10.42
C ASP A 61 19.78 -26.10 -9.32
N SER A 62 18.48 -25.90 -9.41
CA SER A 62 17.75 -25.14 -8.37
C SER A 62 17.46 -26.01 -7.15
N LYS A 63 17.40 -25.38 -5.97
CA LYS A 63 17.06 -26.03 -4.71
C LYS A 63 16.18 -25.14 -3.85
N TRP A 64 15.18 -25.74 -3.21
CA TRP A 64 14.35 -25.01 -2.25
C TRP A 64 15.12 -24.70 -0.98
N ASN A 65 15.15 -23.44 -0.61
CA ASN A 65 15.77 -22.91 0.59
C ASN A 65 14.72 -22.23 1.46
N PHE A 66 14.94 -22.24 2.76
CA PHE A 66 14.18 -21.41 3.67
C PHE A 66 14.44 -19.91 3.40
N GLN A 67 13.38 -19.13 3.49
CA GLN A 67 13.44 -17.68 3.67
C GLN A 67 12.60 -17.27 4.87
N GLY A 68 12.97 -16.17 5.50
CA GLY A 68 12.19 -15.63 6.60
C GLY A 68 12.54 -14.18 6.88
N GLY A 69 11.64 -13.49 7.56
CA GLY A 69 11.80 -12.09 7.88
C GLY A 69 11.11 -11.71 9.18
N LEU A 70 11.54 -10.59 9.73
CA LEU A 70 10.91 -9.93 10.86
C LEU A 70 10.93 -8.42 10.61
N SER A 71 9.79 -7.77 10.78
CA SER A 71 9.69 -6.32 10.65
C SER A 71 9.00 -5.72 11.87
N TYR A 72 9.38 -4.48 12.20
CA TYR A 72 8.74 -3.68 13.23
C TYR A 72 8.51 -2.25 12.75
N ALA A 73 7.29 -1.76 12.90
CA ALA A 73 6.88 -0.42 12.51
C ALA A 73 7.02 0.56 13.68
N PHE A 74 7.94 1.51 13.57
CA PHE A 74 8.11 2.58 14.55
C PHE A 74 7.02 3.64 14.45
N THR A 75 6.56 3.89 13.23
CA THR A 75 5.48 4.83 12.89
C THR A 75 4.65 4.25 11.74
N ASP A 76 3.59 4.93 11.36
CA ASP A 76 2.75 4.55 10.20
C ASP A 76 3.51 4.63 8.85
N LYS A 77 4.73 5.20 8.84
CA LYS A 77 5.56 5.34 7.64
C LYS A 77 6.93 4.70 7.74
N LEU A 78 7.41 4.38 8.93
CA LEU A 78 8.79 3.95 9.14
C LEU A 78 8.84 2.60 9.82
N ALA A 79 9.52 1.63 9.20
CA ALA A 79 9.73 0.29 9.73
C ALA A 79 11.19 -0.16 9.57
N LEU A 80 11.64 -0.99 10.50
CA LEU A 80 12.86 -1.77 10.37
C LEU A 80 12.49 -3.17 9.92
N GLN A 81 13.21 -3.67 8.92
CA GLN A 81 12.99 -5.00 8.35
C GLN A 81 14.29 -5.79 8.34
N TYR A 82 14.24 -7.03 8.81
CA TYR A 82 15.27 -8.04 8.65
C TYR A 82 14.73 -9.17 7.78
N ASN A 83 15.54 -9.62 6.81
CA ASN A 83 15.24 -10.79 5.98
C ASN A 83 16.44 -11.73 5.91
N TYR A 84 16.15 -13.00 5.81
CA TYR A 84 17.08 -14.09 5.57
C TYR A 84 16.67 -14.87 4.31
N TYR A 85 17.66 -15.18 3.46
CA TYR A 85 17.48 -16.03 2.29
C TYR A 85 18.62 -17.06 2.20
N GLY A 86 18.30 -18.33 2.11
CA GLY A 86 19.29 -19.36 1.80
C GLY A 86 19.72 -19.30 0.33
N LEU A 87 21.01 -19.44 0.07
CA LEU A 87 21.62 -19.43 -1.26
C LEU A 87 22.20 -20.81 -1.63
N LYS A 88 21.54 -21.87 -1.18
CA LYS A 88 21.98 -23.25 -1.42
C LYS A 88 21.48 -23.73 -2.75
N THR A 89 22.39 -24.25 -3.57
CA THR A 89 22.07 -24.88 -4.85
C THR A 89 22.83 -26.18 -5.03
N ASP A 90 22.37 -27.06 -5.90
CA ASP A 90 23.03 -28.33 -6.19
C ASP A 90 23.51 -28.38 -7.65
N TYR A 91 24.46 -29.24 -7.97
CA TYR A 91 24.90 -29.54 -9.34
C TYR A 91 25.11 -31.04 -9.47
N LYS A 92 24.37 -31.66 -10.34
CA LYS A 92 24.38 -33.14 -10.54
C LYS A 92 24.22 -33.92 -9.25
N GLY A 93 23.41 -33.43 -8.31
CA GLY A 93 23.13 -34.07 -7.04
C GLY A 93 24.13 -33.76 -5.91
N GLU A 94 25.22 -33.06 -6.20
CA GLU A 94 26.17 -32.54 -5.18
C GLU A 94 25.91 -31.09 -4.87
N ARG A 95 26.36 -30.61 -3.69
CA ARG A 95 26.24 -29.22 -3.30
C ARG A 95 27.09 -28.32 -4.19
N ALA A 96 26.48 -27.34 -4.87
CA ALA A 96 27.16 -26.33 -5.68
C ALA A 96 27.44 -25.07 -4.87
N THR A 97 26.44 -24.56 -4.13
CA THR A 97 26.59 -23.43 -3.22
C THR A 97 25.92 -23.71 -1.87
N ASP A 98 26.44 -23.18 -0.78
CA ASP A 98 25.88 -23.32 0.59
C ASP A 98 25.84 -21.97 1.32
N GLY A 99 25.68 -20.89 0.58
CA GLY A 99 25.66 -19.53 1.11
C GLY A 99 24.31 -19.12 1.72
N ASP A 100 24.31 -17.89 2.20
CA ASP A 100 23.13 -17.22 2.75
C ASP A 100 23.18 -15.70 2.54
N GLU A 101 22.04 -15.06 2.72
CA GLU A 101 21.86 -13.61 2.62
C GLU A 101 21.09 -13.10 3.84
N HIS A 102 21.61 -12.03 4.45
CA HIS A 102 20.99 -11.31 5.56
C HIS A 102 20.80 -9.84 5.20
N GLU A 103 19.57 -9.41 5.06
CA GLU A 103 19.21 -8.01 4.81
C GLU A 103 18.70 -7.33 6.09
N VAL A 104 19.18 -6.11 6.36
CA VAL A 104 18.59 -5.19 7.35
C VAL A 104 18.28 -3.88 6.64
N ASN A 105 17.01 -3.53 6.54
CA ASN A 105 16.53 -2.35 5.83
C ASN A 105 15.71 -1.44 6.73
N LEU A 106 15.94 -0.14 6.65
CA LEU A 106 15.01 0.87 7.12
C LEU A 106 14.10 1.23 5.95
N VAL A 107 12.80 0.98 6.10
CA VAL A 107 11.79 1.15 5.05
C VAL A 107 10.94 2.36 5.37
N TYR A 108 10.76 3.26 4.41
CA TYR A 108 9.91 4.45 4.53
C TYR A 108 8.80 4.43 3.50
N GLY A 109 7.55 4.35 3.97
CA GLY A 109 6.35 4.39 3.16
C GLY A 109 6.09 5.81 2.62
N LEU A 110 6.13 5.96 1.31
CA LEU A 110 5.80 7.21 0.62
C LEU A 110 4.29 7.40 0.51
N ASN A 111 3.60 6.34 0.12
CA ASN A 111 2.15 6.26 0.01
C ASN A 111 1.71 4.78 -0.05
N LYS A 112 0.42 4.50 -0.25
CA LYS A 112 -0.13 3.13 -0.32
C LYS A 112 0.50 2.24 -1.40
N ASN A 113 1.11 2.82 -2.42
CA ASN A 113 1.65 2.10 -3.56
C ASN A 113 3.18 2.01 -3.56
N PHE A 114 3.88 2.92 -2.85
CA PHE A 114 5.33 3.04 -2.94
C PHE A 114 5.98 3.20 -1.57
N ALA A 115 7.11 2.52 -1.39
CA ALA A 115 8.03 2.73 -0.29
C ALA A 115 9.46 2.72 -0.81
N VAL A 116 10.35 3.43 -0.14
CA VAL A 116 11.79 3.39 -0.38
C VAL A 116 12.48 2.73 0.81
N PHE A 117 13.63 2.15 0.60
CA PHE A 117 14.43 1.62 1.70
C PHE A 117 15.91 1.87 1.49
N ALA A 118 16.62 1.92 2.61
CA ALA A 118 18.08 1.91 2.64
C ALA A 118 18.53 0.94 3.73
N GLY A 119 19.61 0.25 3.50
CA GLY A 119 20.05 -0.75 4.46
C GLY A 119 21.39 -1.37 4.15
N TRP A 120 21.61 -2.46 4.85
CA TRP A 120 22.80 -3.27 4.77
C TRP A 120 22.41 -4.71 4.44
N ASN A 121 23.18 -5.31 3.54
CA ASN A 121 22.99 -6.67 3.10
C ASN A 121 24.32 -7.43 3.22
N ARG A 122 24.31 -8.55 3.93
CA ARG A 122 25.44 -9.46 4.03
C ARG A 122 25.13 -10.71 3.20
N ILE A 123 25.93 -10.90 2.15
CA ILE A 123 25.79 -12.02 1.23
C ILE A 123 27.02 -12.92 1.41
N ASN A 124 26.81 -14.11 1.89
CA ASN A 124 27.84 -15.12 2.04
C ASN A 124 27.78 -16.08 0.83
N ASN A 125 28.79 -16.08 -0.01
CA ASN A 125 28.97 -16.97 -1.14
C ASN A 125 29.87 -18.13 -0.70
N ASP A 126 29.30 -19.30 -0.46
CA ASP A 126 30.04 -20.51 -0.14
C ASP A 126 29.95 -21.48 -1.33
N LEU A 127 31.11 -21.77 -1.93
CA LEU A 127 31.30 -22.64 -3.09
C LEU A 127 32.09 -23.91 -2.73
N GLY A 128 31.93 -24.39 -1.50
CA GLY A 128 32.61 -25.59 -1.01
C GLY A 128 34.00 -25.29 -0.45
N ALA A 129 35.04 -25.41 -1.26
CA ALA A 129 36.41 -25.15 -0.84
C ALA A 129 36.75 -23.65 -0.71
N TRP A 130 35.86 -22.79 -1.13
CA TRP A 130 36.02 -21.33 -1.15
C TRP A 130 34.76 -20.63 -0.61
N SER A 131 34.95 -19.62 0.21
CA SER A 131 33.87 -18.81 0.74
C SER A 131 34.27 -17.34 0.82
N ASP A 132 33.37 -16.44 0.41
CA ASP A 132 33.56 -15.01 0.53
C ASP A 132 32.27 -14.32 1.02
N THR A 133 32.41 -13.24 1.76
CA THR A 133 31.30 -12.49 2.32
C THR A 133 31.29 -11.06 1.80
N ASN A 134 30.24 -10.69 1.08
CA ASN A 134 29.98 -9.33 0.68
C ASN A 134 29.17 -8.58 1.72
N ASN A 135 29.71 -7.48 2.24
CA ASN A 135 28.96 -6.51 3.02
C ASN A 135 28.57 -5.35 2.09
N VAL A 136 27.30 -5.19 1.88
CA VAL A 136 26.71 -4.33 0.84
C VAL A 136 25.86 -3.25 1.51
N ALA A 137 26.18 -1.99 1.24
CA ALA A 137 25.23 -0.90 1.49
C ALA A 137 24.28 -0.81 0.31
N GLN A 138 22.97 -0.74 0.54
CA GLN A 138 21.96 -0.77 -0.50
C GLN A 138 20.88 0.29 -0.34
N ILE A 139 20.30 0.68 -1.46
CA ILE A 139 19.07 1.49 -1.52
C ILE A 139 18.08 0.82 -2.48
N GLY A 140 16.80 0.96 -2.23
CA GLY A 140 15.80 0.34 -3.08
C GLY A 140 14.43 0.96 -3.02
N LEU A 141 13.55 0.40 -3.83
CA LEU A 141 12.17 0.80 -4.01
C LEU A 141 11.27 -0.43 -3.90
N ILE A 142 10.12 -0.25 -3.27
CA ILE A 142 9.00 -1.16 -3.29
C ILE A 142 7.85 -0.46 -4.00
N ALA A 143 7.25 -1.16 -4.97
CA ALA A 143 6.05 -0.73 -5.66
C ALA A 143 4.98 -1.81 -5.50
N LYS A 144 3.75 -1.41 -5.24
CA LYS A 144 2.61 -2.30 -5.02
C LYS A 144 1.35 -1.71 -5.64
N ALA A 145 0.53 -2.54 -6.25
CA ALA A 145 -0.75 -2.11 -6.81
C ALA A 145 -1.82 -3.20 -6.62
N PRO A 146 -3.04 -2.84 -6.21
CA PRO A 146 -4.15 -3.77 -6.14
C PRO A 146 -4.56 -4.19 -7.56
N LEU A 147 -4.76 -5.49 -7.77
CA LEU A 147 -5.30 -6.06 -9.01
C LEU A 147 -6.78 -6.39 -8.89
N ALA A 148 -7.20 -6.85 -7.71
CA ALA A 148 -8.58 -7.21 -7.38
C ALA A 148 -8.75 -7.17 -5.86
N LYS A 149 -9.97 -7.44 -5.37
CA LYS A 149 -10.21 -7.60 -3.92
C LYS A 149 -9.26 -8.67 -3.38
N ASN A 150 -8.47 -8.31 -2.38
CA ASN A 150 -7.47 -9.15 -1.71
C ASN A 150 -6.27 -9.60 -2.58
N PHE A 151 -6.15 -9.16 -3.84
CA PHE A 151 -5.03 -9.46 -4.72
C PHE A 151 -4.21 -8.24 -5.05
N ASP A 152 -2.89 -8.35 -4.85
CA ASP A 152 -1.92 -7.32 -5.20
C ASP A 152 -0.85 -7.87 -6.15
N ILE A 153 -0.35 -6.99 -7.01
CA ILE A 153 0.94 -7.18 -7.68
C ILE A 153 1.99 -6.32 -6.99
N TYR A 154 3.19 -6.84 -6.84
CA TYR A 154 4.29 -6.09 -6.26
C TYR A 154 5.59 -6.24 -7.06
N ALA A 155 6.47 -5.26 -6.88
CA ALA A 155 7.85 -5.30 -7.30
C ALA A 155 8.74 -4.66 -6.21
N LYS A 156 9.88 -5.29 -5.91
CA LYS A 156 10.93 -4.77 -5.03
C LYS A 156 12.23 -4.76 -5.81
N GLY A 157 12.99 -3.67 -5.77
CA GLY A 157 14.29 -3.59 -6.42
C GLY A 157 15.27 -2.83 -5.56
N ALA A 158 16.55 -3.25 -5.59
CA ALA A 158 17.64 -2.59 -4.89
C ALA A 158 18.91 -2.57 -5.73
N LEU A 159 19.71 -1.52 -5.53
CA LEU A 159 21.07 -1.38 -5.99
C LEU A 159 21.98 -1.19 -4.79
N GLY A 160 23.13 -1.84 -4.81
CA GLY A 160 24.08 -1.80 -3.71
C GLY A 160 25.54 -1.70 -4.15
N THR A 161 26.40 -1.54 -3.18
CA THR A 161 27.86 -1.67 -3.37
C THR A 161 28.24 -3.09 -3.80
N LYS A 162 29.51 -3.35 -4.08
CA LYS A 162 30.00 -4.68 -4.51
C LYS A 162 29.27 -5.23 -5.75
N ASN A 163 28.93 -4.35 -6.69
CA ASN A 163 28.20 -4.67 -7.92
C ASN A 163 26.91 -5.48 -7.65
N THR A 164 26.23 -5.18 -6.54
CA THR A 164 25.03 -5.90 -6.12
C THR A 164 23.79 -5.23 -6.68
N SER A 165 22.92 -6.05 -7.27
CA SER A 165 21.58 -5.65 -7.67
C SER A 165 20.58 -6.77 -7.35
N MET A 166 19.40 -6.38 -6.88
CA MET A 166 18.33 -7.30 -6.55
C MET A 166 17.02 -6.78 -7.14
N TRP A 167 16.22 -7.68 -7.68
CA TRP A 167 14.83 -7.40 -7.96
C TRP A 167 13.95 -8.63 -7.67
N GLU A 168 12.73 -8.35 -7.29
CA GLU A 168 11.70 -9.33 -7.02
C GLU A 168 10.37 -8.80 -7.54
N ALA A 169 9.57 -9.64 -8.17
CA ALA A 169 8.22 -9.30 -8.58
C ALA A 169 7.29 -10.49 -8.35
N GLY A 170 6.07 -10.22 -7.96
CA GLY A 170 5.13 -11.28 -7.64
C GLY A 170 3.71 -10.81 -7.41
N LEU A 171 2.91 -11.76 -6.98
CA LEU A 171 1.52 -11.59 -6.59
C LEU A 171 1.37 -11.90 -5.11
N GLY A 172 0.46 -11.20 -4.48
CA GLY A 172 0.05 -11.46 -3.11
C GLY A 172 -1.45 -11.62 -2.99
N TYR A 173 -1.87 -12.41 -2.03
CA TYR A 173 -3.27 -12.61 -1.68
C TYR A 173 -3.46 -12.53 -0.18
N SER A 174 -4.34 -11.62 0.28
CA SER A 174 -4.69 -11.49 1.69
C SER A 174 -5.82 -12.46 2.03
N ILE A 175 -5.49 -13.42 2.89
CA ILE A 175 -6.44 -14.41 3.43
C ILE A 175 -7.30 -13.73 4.51
N THR A 176 -6.64 -12.97 5.38
CA THR A 176 -7.25 -12.12 6.42
C THR A 176 -6.56 -10.76 6.42
N PRO A 177 -7.03 -9.76 7.17
CA PRO A 177 -6.31 -8.49 7.32
C PRO A 177 -4.86 -8.64 7.81
N ASP A 178 -4.57 -9.71 8.56
CA ASP A 178 -3.25 -9.94 9.16
C ASP A 178 -2.45 -11.08 8.53
N LEU A 179 -3.04 -11.85 7.63
CA LEU A 179 -2.43 -13.03 7.05
C LEU A 179 -2.44 -12.99 5.53
N ASP A 180 -1.26 -12.98 4.94
CA ASP A 180 -1.06 -12.97 3.49
C ASP A 180 -0.25 -14.15 3.01
N ILE A 181 -0.50 -14.57 1.78
CA ILE A 181 0.38 -15.45 1.01
C ILE A 181 0.90 -14.73 -0.22
N SER A 182 2.09 -15.10 -0.64
CA SER A 182 2.73 -14.52 -1.82
C SER A 182 3.46 -15.55 -2.65
N ALA A 183 3.55 -15.27 -3.95
CA ALA A 183 4.39 -16.00 -4.88
C ALA A 183 4.99 -15.05 -5.91
N GLY A 184 6.25 -15.25 -6.25
CA GLY A 184 6.96 -14.36 -7.15
C GLY A 184 8.22 -15.00 -7.72
N TYR A 185 9.02 -14.14 -8.32
CA TYR A 185 10.33 -14.48 -8.84
C TYR A 185 11.35 -13.44 -8.35
N ARG A 186 12.46 -13.94 -7.79
CA ARG A 186 13.55 -13.15 -7.23
C ARG A 186 14.82 -13.37 -8.03
N TYR A 187 15.57 -12.28 -8.22
CA TYR A 187 16.91 -12.24 -8.79
C TYR A 187 17.83 -11.45 -7.87
N LEU A 188 19.00 -12.00 -7.60
CA LEU A 188 20.10 -11.36 -6.89
C LEU A 188 21.36 -11.52 -7.71
N ASN A 189 22.08 -10.46 -7.98
CA ASN A 189 23.44 -10.47 -8.52
C ASN A 189 24.38 -9.79 -7.53
N THR A 190 25.55 -10.36 -7.32
CA THR A 190 26.56 -9.79 -6.42
C THR A 190 27.95 -10.15 -6.91
N LYS A 191 28.97 -9.45 -6.41
CA LYS A 191 30.35 -9.78 -6.66
C LYS A 191 30.66 -11.19 -6.13
N LEU A 192 31.37 -12.00 -6.91
CA LEU A 192 31.70 -13.39 -6.52
C LEU A 192 32.84 -13.42 -5.52
N ALA A 193 33.93 -12.63 -5.76
CA ALA A 193 35.11 -12.56 -4.92
C ALA A 193 35.80 -11.22 -5.01
N ASP A 194 36.60 -10.85 -4.02
CA ASP A 194 37.52 -9.74 -4.10
C ASP A 194 38.85 -10.16 -4.79
N LYS A 195 39.63 -9.16 -5.14
CA LYS A 195 40.87 -9.31 -5.91
C LYS A 195 41.86 -10.26 -5.21
N GLY A 196 42.26 -11.31 -5.92
CA GLY A 196 43.33 -12.22 -5.49
C GLY A 196 42.84 -13.43 -4.68
N ASP A 197 41.54 -13.52 -4.38
CA ASP A 197 41.01 -14.62 -3.55
C ASP A 197 40.97 -15.97 -4.28
N MET A 198 40.84 -15.95 -5.60
CA MET A 198 40.87 -17.15 -6.43
C MET A 198 41.74 -16.99 -7.65
N SER A 199 42.65 -17.97 -7.89
CA SER A 199 43.51 -17.99 -9.10
C SER A 199 42.63 -18.11 -10.36
N GLY A 200 42.83 -17.18 -11.31
CA GLY A 200 42.12 -17.18 -12.58
C GLY A 200 40.79 -16.42 -12.58
N LEU A 201 40.34 -15.92 -11.45
CA LEU A 201 39.13 -15.09 -11.35
C LEU A 201 39.43 -13.62 -11.66
N LYS A 202 38.52 -12.95 -12.36
CA LYS A 202 38.64 -11.51 -12.62
C LYS A 202 38.14 -10.70 -11.43
N ASP A 203 38.63 -9.46 -11.30
CA ASP A 203 38.28 -8.54 -10.20
C ASP A 203 36.81 -8.12 -10.19
N ASP A 204 36.12 -8.24 -11.31
CA ASP A 204 34.70 -7.88 -11.51
C ASP A 204 33.79 -9.10 -11.66
N ALA A 205 34.30 -10.29 -11.32
CA ALA A 205 33.54 -11.53 -11.37
C ALA A 205 32.28 -11.48 -10.49
N ASN A 206 31.16 -11.94 -11.03
CA ASN A 206 29.85 -11.90 -10.41
C ASN A 206 29.19 -13.28 -10.39
N ILE A 207 28.32 -13.48 -9.39
CA ILE A 207 27.41 -14.60 -9.33
C ILE A 207 25.99 -14.08 -9.25
N SER A 208 25.07 -14.73 -9.95
CA SER A 208 23.66 -14.43 -9.84
C SER A 208 22.87 -15.62 -9.30
N TYR A 209 21.88 -15.33 -8.48
CA TYR A 209 20.89 -16.29 -7.96
C TYR A 209 19.51 -15.85 -8.44
N LYS A 210 18.77 -16.78 -9.04
CA LYS A 210 17.45 -16.49 -9.57
C LYS A 210 16.50 -17.64 -9.42
N GLY A 211 15.24 -17.38 -9.05
CA GLY A 211 14.28 -18.44 -8.87
C GLY A 211 12.94 -18.00 -8.31
N PHE A 212 12.04 -18.96 -8.21
CA PHE A 212 10.72 -18.75 -7.63
C PHE A 212 10.80 -18.60 -6.12
N ILE A 213 9.98 -17.70 -5.60
CA ILE A 213 9.83 -17.41 -4.18
C ILE A 213 8.36 -17.52 -3.81
N ALA A 214 8.08 -18.09 -2.65
CA ALA A 214 6.72 -18.15 -2.11
C ALA A 214 6.78 -17.99 -0.59
N GLY A 215 5.80 -17.33 -0.02
CA GLY A 215 5.81 -17.03 1.41
C GLY A 215 4.43 -16.76 2.00
N LEU A 216 4.45 -16.68 3.31
CA LEU A 216 3.34 -16.32 4.18
C LEU A 216 3.82 -15.22 5.10
N SER A 217 3.03 -14.16 5.23
CA SER A 217 3.30 -13.01 6.11
C SER A 217 2.19 -12.91 7.14
N TYR A 218 2.57 -12.82 8.41
CA TYR A 218 1.63 -12.61 9.51
C TYR A 218 1.96 -11.35 10.29
N ARG A 219 0.95 -10.49 10.47
CA ARG A 219 1.05 -9.22 11.20
C ARG A 219 0.37 -9.35 12.57
N PHE A 220 0.94 -8.68 13.57
CA PHE A 220 0.38 -8.63 14.93
C PHE A 220 0.92 -7.42 15.69
N GLY A 221 0.25 -7.05 16.80
CA GLY A 221 0.56 -5.82 17.51
C GLY A 221 0.07 -4.60 16.71
N GLY A 222 0.53 -3.43 17.08
CA GLY A 222 -0.04 -2.18 16.59
C GLY A 222 -1.30 -1.80 17.39
N GLY A 223 -1.69 -0.55 17.32
CA GLY A 223 -3.03 -0.17 17.74
C GLY A 223 -3.97 -0.64 16.65
N HIS A 224 -4.59 -1.79 16.84
CA HIS A 224 -5.71 -2.17 15.98
C HIS A 224 -6.70 -0.99 15.99
N LYS A 225 -6.64 -0.13 14.99
CA LYS A 225 -7.87 0.47 14.50
C LYS A 225 -8.62 -0.75 13.97
N GLU A 226 -9.64 -1.19 14.72
CA GLU A 226 -10.58 -2.17 14.21
C GLU A 226 -10.82 -1.78 12.76
N ALA A 227 -10.44 -2.66 11.82
CA ALA A 227 -10.91 -2.52 10.46
C ALA A 227 -12.40 -2.26 10.61
N PRO A 228 -12.96 -1.21 9.98
CA PRO A 228 -14.39 -0.98 10.11
C PRO A 228 -15.02 -2.34 9.91
N VAL A 229 -15.67 -2.84 10.93
CA VAL A 229 -16.37 -4.12 10.86
C VAL A 229 -17.21 -3.96 9.62
N GLU A 230 -16.83 -4.67 8.52
CA GLU A 230 -17.72 -4.78 7.38
C GLU A 230 -18.95 -5.41 8.03
N GLU A 231 -19.93 -4.58 8.37
CA GLU A 231 -21.18 -5.06 8.92
C GLU A 231 -21.56 -6.22 8.03
N ALA A 232 -21.64 -7.40 8.64
CA ALA A 232 -22.11 -8.59 7.93
C ALA A 232 -23.31 -8.13 7.11
N PRO A 233 -23.33 -8.34 5.77
CA PRO A 233 -24.38 -7.77 4.93
C PRO A 233 -25.69 -8.00 5.68
N ALA A 234 -26.36 -6.90 6.05
CA ALA A 234 -27.60 -6.95 6.78
C ALA A 234 -28.44 -8.02 6.11
N PRO A 235 -29.08 -8.94 6.83
CA PRO A 235 -29.81 -10.05 6.24
C PRO A 235 -30.55 -9.47 5.06
N VAL A 236 -30.31 -10.03 3.86
CA VAL A 236 -30.98 -9.61 2.63
C VAL A 236 -32.45 -9.82 2.93
N TYR A 237 -33.12 -8.78 3.38
CA TYR A 237 -34.58 -8.71 3.30
C TYR A 237 -34.80 -8.74 1.80
N GLU A 238 -35.34 -9.86 1.31
CA GLU A 238 -35.96 -9.91 0.01
C GLU A 238 -36.85 -8.68 -0.09
N ALA A 239 -36.42 -7.69 -0.89
CA ALA A 239 -37.19 -6.47 -1.03
C ALA A 239 -38.61 -6.87 -1.43
N PRO A 240 -39.66 -6.39 -0.74
CA PRO A 240 -41.00 -6.57 -1.22
C PRO A 240 -41.01 -6.10 -2.66
N ALA A 241 -41.72 -6.82 -3.51
CA ALA A 241 -41.85 -6.55 -4.94
C ALA A 241 -41.97 -5.03 -5.20
N PRO A 242 -41.22 -4.47 -6.19
CA PRO A 242 -41.13 -3.03 -6.38
C PRO A 242 -42.53 -2.44 -6.41
N ALA A 243 -42.78 -1.54 -5.45
CA ALA A 243 -43.97 -0.70 -5.49
C ALA A 243 -43.97 0.05 -6.83
N PRO A 244 -45.15 0.37 -7.40
CA PRO A 244 -45.23 1.08 -8.66
C PRO A 244 -44.28 2.29 -8.64
N VAL A 245 -43.48 2.43 -9.73
CA VAL A 245 -42.55 3.55 -9.90
C VAL A 245 -43.38 4.83 -9.82
N GLU A 246 -43.30 5.54 -8.69
CA GLU A 246 -43.86 6.88 -8.59
C GLU A 246 -43.11 7.76 -9.61
N ALA A 247 -43.84 8.62 -10.27
CA ALA A 247 -43.31 9.59 -11.20
C ALA A 247 -42.22 10.45 -10.51
N PRO A 248 -41.15 10.87 -11.23
CA PRO A 248 -40.08 11.63 -10.59
C PRO A 248 -40.65 12.88 -9.90
N HIS A 249 -40.51 12.89 -8.56
CA HIS A 249 -40.81 14.08 -7.78
C HIS A 249 -39.82 15.15 -8.17
N VAL A 250 -40.27 16.31 -8.57
CA VAL A 250 -39.43 17.51 -8.73
C VAL A 250 -39.18 18.04 -7.31
N TYR A 251 -38.01 17.72 -6.76
CA TYR A 251 -37.59 18.25 -5.48
C TYR A 251 -37.20 19.72 -5.63
N ASN A 252 -37.76 20.58 -4.79
CA ASN A 252 -37.31 21.96 -4.64
C ASN A 252 -36.35 22.00 -3.44
N ASP A 253 -35.03 21.97 -3.75
CA ASP A 253 -34.00 22.07 -2.72
C ASP A 253 -34.02 23.49 -2.09
N TYR A 254 -34.15 23.58 -0.79
CA TYR A 254 -34.05 24.82 -0.05
C TYR A 254 -32.75 24.87 0.75
N TYR A 255 -31.89 25.86 0.44
CA TYR A 255 -30.63 26.04 1.16
C TYR A 255 -30.88 26.42 2.62
N LEU A 256 -30.33 25.62 3.56
CA LEU A 256 -30.49 25.85 5.00
C LEU A 256 -29.30 26.64 5.57
N ASP A 257 -28.09 26.11 5.45
CA ASP A 257 -26.86 26.76 5.97
C ASP A 257 -25.60 26.05 5.43
N SER A 258 -24.41 26.62 5.75
CA SER A 258 -23.10 26.01 5.54
C SER A 258 -22.31 25.90 6.84
N ILE A 259 -21.73 24.74 7.08
CA ILE A 259 -20.82 24.46 8.19
C ILE A 259 -19.38 24.56 7.69
N HIS A 260 -18.54 25.38 8.33
CA HIS A 260 -17.17 25.65 7.91
C HIS A 260 -16.13 24.88 8.71
N PHE A 261 -14.96 24.68 8.08
CA PHE A 261 -13.84 23.86 8.58
C PHE A 261 -12.52 24.61 8.48
N GLY A 262 -11.60 24.28 9.38
CA GLY A 262 -10.21 24.71 9.30
C GLY A 262 -9.46 24.16 8.09
N PHE A 263 -8.26 24.68 7.87
CA PHE A 263 -7.38 24.13 6.83
C PHE A 263 -6.92 22.73 7.25
N ASP A 264 -7.13 21.77 6.34
CA ASP A 264 -6.79 20.34 6.58
C ASP A 264 -7.51 19.70 7.76
N GLU A 265 -8.61 20.32 8.23
CA GLU A 265 -9.44 19.81 9.33
C GLU A 265 -10.74 19.21 8.80
N ASP A 266 -11.19 18.12 9.41
CA ASP A 266 -12.47 17.46 9.15
C ASP A 266 -13.49 17.66 10.26
N GLN A 267 -13.08 18.29 11.40
CA GLN A 267 -13.99 18.72 12.45
C GLN A 267 -14.51 20.12 12.17
N PRO A 268 -15.81 20.38 12.35
CA PRO A 268 -16.37 21.73 12.23
C PRO A 268 -15.68 22.72 13.15
N LEU A 269 -15.57 23.99 12.70
CA LEU A 269 -15.10 25.06 13.57
C LEU A 269 -16.00 25.19 14.80
N ALA A 270 -15.43 25.49 15.96
CA ALA A 270 -16.19 25.67 17.20
C ALA A 270 -17.26 26.78 17.09
N SER A 271 -17.03 27.78 16.22
CA SER A 271 -18.00 28.82 15.92
C SER A 271 -19.25 28.33 15.18
N GLU A 272 -19.21 27.16 14.56
CA GLU A 272 -20.31 26.58 13.78
C GLU A 272 -21.31 25.76 14.64
N GLN A 273 -21.04 25.61 15.95
CA GLN A 273 -21.87 24.83 16.86
C GLN A 273 -23.35 25.23 16.79
N GLY A 274 -23.64 26.52 16.79
CA GLY A 274 -25.01 27.02 16.71
C GLY A 274 -25.75 26.65 15.43
N LYS A 275 -25.03 26.54 14.30
CA LYS A 275 -25.60 26.08 13.01
C LYS A 275 -25.87 24.58 13.01
N LEU A 276 -24.95 23.79 13.61
CA LEU A 276 -25.17 22.34 13.79
C LEU A 276 -26.42 22.06 14.65
N ASP A 277 -26.59 22.81 15.76
CA ASP A 277 -27.76 22.69 16.64
C ASP A 277 -29.05 23.10 15.90
N ASN A 278 -28.97 24.17 15.09
CA ASN A 278 -30.10 24.60 14.24
C ASN A 278 -30.49 23.53 13.22
N PHE A 279 -29.52 22.95 12.53
CA PHE A 279 -29.76 21.84 11.58
C PHE A 279 -30.48 20.68 12.27
N VAL A 280 -29.97 20.21 13.41
CA VAL A 280 -30.62 19.15 14.20
C VAL A 280 -32.05 19.51 14.58
N SER A 281 -32.28 20.77 15.00
CA SER A 281 -33.62 21.24 15.39
C SER A 281 -34.59 21.24 14.22
N VAL A 282 -34.15 21.72 13.04
CA VAL A 282 -34.95 21.72 11.80
C VAL A 282 -35.28 20.30 11.34
N ALA A 283 -34.27 19.42 11.32
CA ALA A 283 -34.46 18.03 10.91
C ALA A 283 -35.46 17.27 11.82
N LYS A 284 -35.38 17.48 13.13
CA LYS A 284 -36.33 16.89 14.07
C LYS A 284 -37.75 17.46 13.95
N ALA A 285 -37.90 18.71 13.59
CA ALA A 285 -39.17 19.36 13.36
C ALA A 285 -39.83 18.90 12.07
N ASN A 286 -39.06 18.38 11.11
CA ASN A 286 -39.51 17.94 9.80
C ASN A 286 -39.14 16.46 9.54
N PRO A 287 -39.72 15.48 10.25
CA PRO A 287 -39.27 14.10 10.24
C PRO A 287 -39.52 13.36 8.91
N THR A 288 -40.29 13.93 8.01
CA THR A 288 -40.60 13.38 6.66
C THR A 288 -39.70 13.96 5.57
N GLU A 289 -39.02 15.06 5.84
CA GLU A 289 -38.14 15.73 4.90
C GLU A 289 -36.76 15.09 4.89
N GLN A 290 -36.08 15.15 3.74
CA GLN A 290 -34.68 14.72 3.62
C GLN A 290 -33.75 15.95 3.59
N PHE A 291 -32.53 15.76 4.04
CA PHE A 291 -31.49 16.80 4.04
C PHE A 291 -30.28 16.33 3.26
N LYS A 292 -29.91 17.08 2.22
CA LYS A 292 -28.70 16.82 1.44
C LYS A 292 -27.53 17.56 2.06
N LEU A 293 -26.48 16.81 2.42
CA LEU A 293 -25.20 17.33 2.92
C LEU A 293 -24.16 17.22 1.82
N THR A 294 -23.65 18.37 1.34
CA THR A 294 -22.65 18.42 0.26
C THR A 294 -21.31 18.93 0.78
N GLY A 295 -20.30 18.07 0.81
CA GLY A 295 -18.96 18.40 1.31
C GLY A 295 -18.04 18.99 0.25
N ASN A 296 -17.35 20.09 0.62
CA ASN A 296 -16.46 20.83 -0.23
C ASN A 296 -15.10 21.06 0.44
N THR A 297 -14.05 21.26 -0.36
CA THR A 297 -12.72 21.65 0.08
C THR A 297 -12.23 22.87 -0.67
N ASP A 298 -11.12 23.43 -0.21
CA ASP A 298 -10.33 24.36 -1.05
C ASP A 298 -9.47 23.57 -2.06
N SER A 299 -8.80 24.28 -2.97
CA SER A 299 -7.99 23.67 -4.04
C SER A 299 -6.58 23.23 -3.61
N LYS A 300 -6.24 23.23 -2.31
CA LYS A 300 -4.93 22.80 -1.83
C LYS A 300 -4.93 21.27 -1.67
N GLY A 301 -3.95 20.63 -2.30
CA GLY A 301 -3.80 19.16 -2.30
C GLY A 301 -4.28 18.48 -3.58
N SER A 302 -4.20 17.16 -3.61
CA SER A 302 -4.68 16.36 -4.75
C SER A 302 -6.19 16.19 -4.71
N ASP A 303 -6.80 15.94 -5.87
CA ASP A 303 -8.25 15.69 -5.95
C ASP A 303 -8.66 14.45 -5.12
N ALA A 304 -7.90 13.39 -5.16
CA ALA A 304 -8.15 12.19 -4.35
C ALA A 304 -8.13 12.49 -2.84
N TYR A 305 -7.17 13.30 -2.38
CA TYR A 305 -7.11 13.76 -1.00
C TYR A 305 -8.32 14.61 -0.62
N ASN A 306 -8.69 15.58 -1.47
CA ASN A 306 -9.81 16.47 -1.22
C ASN A 306 -11.17 15.77 -1.30
N THR A 307 -11.30 14.75 -2.14
CA THR A 307 -12.49 13.88 -2.17
C THR A 307 -12.66 13.17 -0.82
N ASP A 308 -11.61 12.58 -0.27
CA ASP A 308 -11.63 11.92 1.03
C ASP A 308 -11.89 12.94 2.16
N LEU A 309 -11.25 14.11 2.14
CA LEU A 309 -11.47 15.15 3.13
C LEU A 309 -12.91 15.68 3.09
N SER A 310 -13.48 15.92 1.90
CA SER A 310 -14.87 16.34 1.76
C SER A 310 -15.86 15.30 2.30
N LYS A 311 -15.56 14.00 2.10
CA LYS A 311 -16.33 12.90 2.67
C LYS A 311 -16.29 12.91 4.20
N ARG A 312 -15.09 12.95 4.82
CA ARG A 312 -14.97 12.98 6.28
C ARG A 312 -15.72 14.18 6.90
N ARG A 313 -15.70 15.34 6.27
CA ARG A 313 -16.45 16.52 6.72
C ARG A 313 -17.96 16.25 6.75
N VAL A 314 -18.51 15.69 5.67
CA VAL A 314 -19.92 15.32 5.59
C VAL A 314 -20.26 14.27 6.64
N ASP A 315 -19.43 13.24 6.78
CA ASP A 315 -19.63 12.16 7.74
C ASP A 315 -19.67 12.70 9.18
N ASN A 316 -18.80 13.66 9.53
CA ASN A 316 -18.78 14.28 10.86
C ASN A 316 -20.04 15.13 11.13
N VAL A 317 -20.52 15.90 10.15
CA VAL A 317 -21.78 16.65 10.28
C VAL A 317 -22.98 15.70 10.43
N ALA A 318 -23.03 14.65 9.59
CA ALA A 318 -24.07 13.63 9.66
C ALA A 318 -24.03 12.89 11.00
N GLN A 319 -22.85 12.49 11.46
CA GLN A 319 -22.69 11.82 12.75
C GLN A 319 -23.12 12.71 13.94
N TYR A 320 -22.80 14.01 13.86
CA TYR A 320 -23.31 14.95 14.85
C TYR A 320 -24.84 14.93 14.90
N ALA A 321 -25.51 14.99 13.76
CA ALA A 321 -26.97 14.97 13.69
C ALA A 321 -27.54 13.64 14.23
N VAL A 322 -26.94 12.49 13.88
CA VAL A 322 -27.35 11.17 14.37
C VAL A 322 -27.21 11.08 15.90
N ASN A 323 -26.09 11.51 16.44
CA ASN A 323 -25.83 11.52 17.89
C ASN A 323 -26.83 12.40 18.66
N ASN A 324 -27.41 13.39 17.98
CA ASN A 324 -28.44 14.26 18.51
C ASN A 324 -29.86 13.84 18.13
N GLY A 325 -30.04 12.62 17.60
CA GLY A 325 -31.35 11.97 17.42
C GLY A 325 -32.04 12.26 16.08
N VAL A 326 -31.29 12.69 15.05
CA VAL A 326 -31.79 12.74 13.66
C VAL A 326 -31.55 11.38 13.01
N PRO A 327 -32.56 10.70 12.44
CA PRO A 327 -32.36 9.43 11.76
C PRO A 327 -31.40 9.57 10.56
N ALA A 328 -30.46 8.62 10.39
CA ALA A 328 -29.56 8.63 9.25
C ALA A 328 -30.29 8.57 7.88
N SER A 329 -31.48 7.97 7.83
CA SER A 329 -32.35 7.93 6.65
C SER A 329 -32.87 9.29 6.20
N GLN A 330 -32.81 10.32 7.05
CA GLN A 330 -33.13 11.68 6.66
C GLN A 330 -31.99 12.41 5.93
N MET A 331 -30.79 11.81 5.81
CA MET A 331 -29.63 12.46 5.25
C MET A 331 -29.18 11.82 3.94
N ILE A 332 -28.97 12.64 2.90
CA ILE A 332 -28.35 12.30 1.62
C ILE A 332 -26.96 12.90 1.62
N LEU A 333 -25.92 12.06 1.50
CA LEU A 333 -24.52 12.47 1.60
C LEU A 333 -23.91 12.59 0.19
N ASP A 334 -23.30 13.74 -0.10
CA ASP A 334 -22.64 14.05 -1.37
C ASP A 334 -21.26 14.71 -1.13
N TYR A 335 -20.27 14.45 -1.99
CA TYR A 335 -18.89 14.91 -1.82
C TYR A 335 -18.38 15.48 -3.15
N LYS A 336 -17.91 16.73 -3.14
CA LYS A 336 -17.54 17.47 -4.35
C LYS A 336 -16.04 17.77 -4.46
N SER A 337 -15.22 17.36 -3.47
CA SER A 337 -13.81 17.78 -3.46
C SER A 337 -13.72 19.31 -3.54
N PHE A 338 -12.89 19.87 -4.43
CA PHE A 338 -12.80 21.31 -4.70
C PHE A 338 -13.54 21.73 -5.99
N HIS A 339 -14.43 20.89 -6.51
CA HIS A 339 -15.06 21.10 -7.82
C HIS A 339 -16.31 22.00 -7.78
N ASP A 340 -16.76 22.39 -6.58
CA ASP A 340 -17.92 23.27 -6.41
C ASP A 340 -17.57 24.47 -5.53
N PRO A 341 -16.65 25.37 -5.97
CA PRO A 341 -16.21 26.51 -5.21
C PRO A 341 -17.27 27.63 -5.17
N VAL A 342 -17.49 28.24 -4.00
CA VAL A 342 -18.34 29.42 -3.83
C VAL A 342 -17.54 30.71 -3.83
N SER A 343 -16.23 30.63 -3.63
CA SER A 343 -15.28 31.76 -3.62
C SER A 343 -13.99 31.38 -4.35
N SER A 344 -13.20 32.43 -4.74
CA SER A 344 -11.91 32.22 -5.40
C SER A 344 -10.92 31.45 -4.50
N ASN A 345 -10.33 30.38 -5.01
CA ASN A 345 -9.25 29.64 -4.35
C ASN A 345 -7.89 30.40 -4.33
N ASP A 346 -7.79 31.56 -4.98
CA ASP A 346 -6.54 32.35 -5.03
C ASP A 346 -6.28 33.09 -3.72
N THR A 347 -7.33 33.40 -2.96
CA THR A 347 -7.23 34.13 -1.69
C THR A 347 -7.41 33.22 -0.48
N ASP A 348 -6.80 33.58 0.66
CA ASP A 348 -6.95 32.79 1.90
C ASP A 348 -8.41 32.79 2.39
N GLN A 349 -9.10 33.94 2.28
CA GLN A 349 -10.51 34.04 2.63
C GLN A 349 -11.37 33.15 1.73
N GLY A 350 -11.19 33.21 0.41
CA GLY A 350 -11.98 32.39 -0.50
C GLY A 350 -11.74 30.91 -0.32
N ARG A 351 -10.51 30.50 0.01
CA ARG A 351 -10.25 29.12 0.43
C ARG A 351 -10.96 28.75 1.72
N ALA A 352 -11.03 29.66 2.69
CA ALA A 352 -11.79 29.44 3.93
C ALA A 352 -13.28 29.25 3.64
N ASP A 353 -13.88 30.06 2.75
CA ASP A 353 -15.27 29.92 2.33
C ASP A 353 -15.56 28.62 1.61
N ASN A 354 -14.58 28.08 0.86
CA ASN A 354 -14.72 26.83 0.14
C ASN A 354 -14.61 25.59 1.04
N ARG A 355 -13.99 25.68 2.23
CA ARG A 355 -13.91 24.57 3.21
C ARG A 355 -15.21 24.45 4.00
N ARG A 356 -16.24 23.85 3.40
CA ARG A 356 -17.58 23.82 3.97
C ARG A 356 -18.33 22.53 3.69
N VAL A 357 -19.40 22.31 4.45
CA VAL A 357 -20.49 21.38 4.13
C VAL A 357 -21.77 22.18 4.00
N ASP A 358 -22.36 22.17 2.81
CA ASP A 358 -23.64 22.79 2.54
C ASP A 358 -24.79 21.85 2.95
N ILE A 359 -25.81 22.40 3.60
CA ILE A 359 -27.00 21.68 4.03
C ILE A 359 -28.21 22.21 3.26
N TRP A 360 -28.89 21.33 2.59
CA TRP A 360 -30.09 21.60 1.80
C TRP A 360 -31.25 20.78 2.31
N GLU A 361 -32.40 21.39 2.54
CA GLU A 361 -33.66 20.71 2.79
C GLU A 361 -34.23 20.25 1.43
N HIS A 362 -34.46 18.97 1.30
CA HIS A 362 -34.89 18.29 0.07
C HIS A 362 -36.39 17.97 0.19
N LYS A 363 -37.25 18.79 -0.43
CA LYS A 363 -38.74 18.73 -0.35
C LYS A 363 -39.34 18.03 -1.54
#